data_170ce0b485d123687cf1a5d67d8343c0
#
_entry.id   170ce0b485d123687cf1a5d67d8343c0
#
_cell.length_a   1.000
_cell.length_b   1.000
_cell.length_c   1.000
_cell.angle_alpha   90.00
_cell.angle_beta   90.00
_cell.angle_gamma   90.00
#
_symmetry.space_group_name_H-M   'P 1'
#
loop_
_entity.id
_entity.type
_entity.pdbx_description
1 polymer ?
#
loop_
_entity_poly.entity_id
_entity_poly.type
_entity_poly.pdbx_seq_one_letter_code
_entity_poly.pdbx_strand_id
1 'polypeptide(L)'
;LNLNQSKFFAGHSLGEYTALVCAGSLKIDRAVYLLHERGKAMQSAVPEGQGAMMAIIGMTINEIEKEINTLSKEEACEIANDNSNGQVVVSGKKKSIEAFRDILKKKK
;
A
#
# COMPACT_ATOMS: atom_id res chain seq x y z
N LEU A 1 -22.18 -12.98 -15.72
CA LEU A 1 -22.02 -11.54 -15.47
C LEU A 1 -21.81 -10.86 -16.82
N ASN A 2 -22.68 -9.89 -17.15
CA ASN A 2 -22.52 -9.10 -18.37
C ASN A 2 -21.73 -7.82 -18.06
N LEU A 3 -20.42 -7.85 -18.27
CA LEU A 3 -19.51 -6.73 -17.98
C LEU A 3 -19.85 -5.48 -18.80
N ASN A 4 -20.54 -5.63 -19.94
CA ASN A 4 -20.93 -4.51 -20.80
C ASN A 4 -21.98 -3.57 -20.15
N GLN A 5 -22.60 -3.98 -19.04
CA GLN A 5 -23.55 -3.16 -18.29
C GLN A 5 -22.88 -2.39 -17.16
N SER A 6 -21.62 -2.69 -16.84
CA SER A 6 -20.88 -1.99 -15.79
C SER A 6 -20.35 -0.65 -16.30
N LYS A 7 -20.61 0.43 -15.57
CA LYS A 7 -20.12 1.78 -15.89
C LYS A 7 -18.76 2.08 -15.28
N PHE A 8 -18.43 1.42 -14.18
CA PHE A 8 -17.20 1.62 -13.43
C PHE A 8 -16.62 0.30 -12.99
N PHE A 9 -15.29 0.23 -12.96
CA PHE A 9 -14.54 -0.89 -12.44
C PHE A 9 -13.54 -0.35 -11.41
N ALA A 10 -13.45 -1.01 -10.27
CA ALA A 10 -12.51 -0.66 -9.22
C ALA A 10 -11.86 -1.93 -8.68
N GLY A 11 -10.64 -1.80 -8.17
CA GLY A 11 -9.91 -2.89 -7.56
C GLY A 11 -8.80 -2.38 -6.66
N HIS A 12 -8.46 -3.15 -5.66
CA HIS A 12 -7.39 -2.86 -4.72
C HIS A 12 -6.16 -3.70 -5.06
N SER A 13 -4.97 -3.08 -5.10
CA SER A 13 -3.69 -3.72 -5.37
C SER A 13 -3.69 -4.48 -6.72
N LEU A 14 -3.59 -5.80 -6.72
CA LEU A 14 -3.71 -6.64 -7.93
C LEU A 14 -5.06 -6.42 -8.65
N GLY A 15 -6.13 -6.21 -7.90
CA GLY A 15 -7.48 -5.95 -8.42
C GLY A 15 -7.56 -4.70 -9.30
N GLU A 16 -6.68 -3.72 -9.14
CA GLU A 16 -6.59 -2.54 -10.01
C GLU A 16 -6.23 -2.92 -11.45
N TYR A 17 -5.30 -3.86 -11.64
CA TYR A 17 -4.98 -4.43 -12.94
C TYR A 17 -6.17 -5.19 -13.54
N THR A 18 -6.90 -5.95 -12.70
CA THR A 18 -8.14 -6.62 -13.11
C THR A 18 -9.18 -5.62 -13.57
N ALA A 19 -9.37 -4.52 -12.82
CA ALA A 19 -10.30 -3.46 -13.19
C ALA A 19 -9.94 -2.82 -14.53
N LEU A 20 -8.66 -2.56 -14.80
CA LEU A 20 -8.18 -2.04 -16.09
C LEU A 20 -8.43 -3.00 -17.25
N VAL A 21 -8.25 -4.30 -17.02
CA VAL A 21 -8.55 -5.33 -18.04
C VAL A 21 -10.05 -5.38 -18.32
N CYS A 22 -10.89 -5.40 -17.28
CA CYS A 22 -12.36 -5.40 -17.41
C CYS A 22 -12.87 -4.14 -18.11
N ALA A 23 -12.22 -2.99 -17.88
CA ALA A 23 -12.54 -1.73 -18.56
C ALA A 23 -12.04 -1.66 -20.01
N GLY A 24 -11.29 -2.65 -20.49
CA GLY A 24 -10.68 -2.65 -21.83
C GLY A 24 -9.47 -1.72 -21.98
N SER A 25 -9.00 -1.11 -20.89
CA SER A 25 -7.87 -0.18 -20.89
C SER A 25 -6.52 -0.89 -20.90
N LEU A 26 -6.48 -2.16 -20.50
CA LEU A 26 -5.27 -2.98 -20.45
C LEU A 26 -5.57 -4.36 -21.06
N LYS A 27 -4.73 -4.82 -21.98
CA LYS A 27 -4.83 -6.17 -22.50
C LYS A 27 -4.40 -7.21 -21.48
N ILE A 28 -5.04 -8.38 -21.45
CA ILE A 28 -4.79 -9.43 -20.45
C ILE A 28 -3.33 -9.93 -20.48
N ASP A 29 -2.75 -10.12 -21.65
CA ASP A 29 -1.35 -10.53 -21.82
C ASP A 29 -0.38 -9.52 -21.21
N ARG A 30 -0.66 -8.22 -21.39
CA ARG A 30 0.14 -7.14 -20.77
C ARG A 30 -0.08 -7.07 -19.26
N ALA A 31 -1.30 -7.29 -18.78
CA ALA A 31 -1.57 -7.32 -17.34
C ALA A 31 -0.79 -8.46 -16.66
N VAL A 32 -0.76 -9.65 -17.24
CA VAL A 32 0.00 -10.79 -16.72
C VAL A 32 1.49 -10.48 -16.67
N TYR A 33 2.05 -9.90 -17.72
CA TYR A 33 3.46 -9.48 -17.74
C TYR A 33 3.77 -8.44 -16.66
N LEU A 34 2.95 -7.39 -16.56
CA LEU A 34 3.15 -6.32 -15.57
C LEU A 34 3.03 -6.84 -14.14
N LEU A 35 2.08 -7.74 -13.87
CA LEU A 35 1.93 -8.37 -12.55
C LEU A 35 3.12 -9.26 -12.19
N HIS A 36 3.69 -9.96 -13.16
CA HIS A 36 4.92 -10.73 -12.96
C HIS A 36 6.10 -9.83 -12.60
N GLU A 37 6.31 -8.75 -13.38
CA GLU A 37 7.39 -7.78 -13.11
C GLU A 37 7.17 -7.04 -11.78
N ARG A 38 5.91 -6.68 -11.46
CA ARG A 38 5.55 -6.11 -10.16
C ARG A 38 5.92 -7.05 -9.01
N GLY A 39 5.59 -8.35 -9.13
CA GLY A 39 5.94 -9.35 -8.12
C GLY A 39 7.44 -9.46 -7.89
N LYS A 40 8.24 -9.49 -8.96
CA LYS A 40 9.70 -9.47 -8.89
C LYS A 40 10.22 -8.20 -8.20
N ALA A 41 9.73 -7.03 -8.61
CA ALA A 41 10.14 -5.75 -8.04
C ALA A 41 9.83 -5.68 -6.54
N MET A 42 8.64 -6.13 -6.12
CA MET A 42 8.26 -6.20 -4.71
C MET A 42 9.17 -7.14 -3.91
N GLN A 43 9.50 -8.30 -4.47
CA GLN A 43 10.38 -9.28 -3.81
C GLN A 43 11.83 -8.79 -3.70
N SER A 44 12.30 -8.02 -4.69
CA SER A 44 13.68 -7.49 -4.71
C SER A 44 13.85 -6.18 -3.95
N ALA A 45 12.77 -5.44 -3.68
CA ALA A 45 12.81 -4.12 -3.07
C ALA A 45 13.39 -4.14 -1.65
N VAL A 46 13.08 -5.18 -0.88
CA VAL A 46 13.56 -5.34 0.50
C VAL A 46 13.90 -6.82 0.74
N PRO A 47 15.08 -7.13 1.31
CA PRO A 47 15.44 -8.49 1.69
C PRO A 47 14.37 -9.10 2.63
N GLU A 48 14.13 -10.40 2.48
CA GLU A 48 13.15 -11.12 3.27
C GLU A 48 13.39 -10.93 4.78
N GLY A 49 12.34 -10.62 5.52
CA GLY A 49 12.39 -10.42 6.97
C GLY A 49 12.89 -9.04 7.44
N GLN A 50 13.38 -8.18 6.54
CA GLN A 50 13.87 -6.84 6.90
C GLN A 50 12.83 -5.75 6.78
N GLY A 51 11.82 -5.94 5.91
CA GLY A 51 10.71 -5.03 5.74
C GLY A 51 9.50 -5.40 6.60
N ALA A 52 8.65 -4.41 6.87
CA ALA A 52 7.35 -4.61 7.49
C ALA A 52 6.34 -3.57 6.97
N MET A 53 5.07 -3.92 7.09
CA MET A 53 3.94 -3.03 6.83
C MET A 53 3.01 -3.03 8.04
N MET A 54 2.36 -1.90 8.30
CA MET A 54 1.41 -1.76 9.40
C MET A 54 0.19 -0.99 8.91
N ALA A 55 -1.00 -1.55 9.11
CA ALA A 55 -2.25 -0.84 8.91
C ALA A 55 -2.56 0.00 10.16
N ILE A 56 -2.85 1.29 9.96
CA ILE A 56 -3.26 2.24 10.97
C ILE A 56 -4.74 2.52 10.76
N ILE A 57 -5.53 2.30 11.80
CA ILE A 57 -6.97 2.48 11.77
C ILE A 57 -7.38 3.61 12.70
N GLY A 58 -8.27 4.49 12.23
CA GLY A 58 -8.83 5.59 13.01
C GLY A 58 -8.01 6.87 12.98
N MET A 59 -6.99 6.97 12.12
CA MET A 59 -6.23 8.19 11.85
C MET A 59 -6.34 8.57 10.38
N THR A 60 -6.40 9.87 10.11
CA THR A 60 -6.35 10.40 8.76
C THR A 60 -4.93 10.37 8.20
N ILE A 61 -4.80 10.41 6.87
CA ILE A 61 -3.49 10.48 6.20
C ILE A 61 -2.66 11.68 6.68
N ASN A 62 -3.28 12.85 6.85
CA ASN A 62 -2.60 14.06 7.31
C ASN A 62 -2.06 13.96 8.74
N GLU A 63 -2.77 13.23 9.62
CA GLU A 63 -2.29 12.98 10.99
C GLU A 63 -1.08 12.04 10.96
N ILE A 64 -1.14 11.00 10.12
CA ILE A 64 -0.05 10.04 9.97
C ILE A 64 1.19 10.70 9.35
N GLU A 65 1.04 11.54 8.33
CA GLU A 65 2.14 12.30 7.73
C GLU A 65 2.84 13.21 8.74
N LYS A 66 2.08 13.90 9.59
CA LYS A 66 2.65 14.71 10.68
C LYS A 66 3.50 13.87 11.61
N GLU A 67 3.03 12.67 11.99
CA GLU A 67 3.79 11.78 12.87
C GLU A 67 5.05 11.23 12.18
N ILE A 68 4.95 10.82 10.92
CA ILE A 68 6.11 10.35 10.13
C ILE A 68 7.18 11.45 10.05
N ASN A 69 6.78 12.71 9.85
CA ASN A 69 7.71 13.83 9.77
C ASN A 69 8.46 14.13 11.09
N THR A 70 8.02 13.56 12.21
CA THR A 70 8.74 13.64 13.49
C THR A 70 9.82 12.58 13.66
N LEU A 71 9.83 11.56 12.81
CA LEU A 71 10.78 10.46 12.88
C LEU A 71 12.17 10.88 12.39
N SER A 72 13.21 10.28 12.96
CA SER A 72 14.57 10.40 12.45
C SER A 72 14.70 9.70 11.09
N LYS A 73 15.74 10.06 10.31
CA LYS A 73 16.02 9.38 9.02
C LYS A 73 16.26 7.86 9.19
N GLU A 74 16.74 7.43 10.34
CA GLU A 74 17.01 6.02 10.62
C GLU A 74 15.73 5.23 10.94
N GLU A 75 14.71 5.93 11.44
CA GLU A 75 13.39 5.37 11.79
C GLU A 75 12.34 5.63 10.70
N ALA A 76 12.76 6.12 9.53
CA ALA A 76 11.86 6.50 8.46
C ALA A 76 10.96 5.34 8.03
N CYS A 77 9.68 5.64 7.93
CA CYS A 77 8.68 4.83 7.25
C CYS A 77 7.89 5.72 6.29
N GLU A 78 7.20 5.11 5.34
CA GLU A 78 6.48 5.81 4.28
C GLU A 78 5.04 5.30 4.18
N ILE A 79 4.14 6.15 3.71
CA ILE A 79 2.77 5.75 3.41
C ILE A 79 2.80 4.88 2.14
N ALA A 80 2.34 3.64 2.30
CA ALA A 80 2.24 2.67 1.21
C ALA A 80 0.85 2.67 0.56
N ASN A 81 -0.22 2.82 1.35
CA ASN A 81 -1.60 2.85 0.86
C ASN A 81 -2.43 3.84 1.67
N ASP A 82 -3.26 4.60 0.96
CA ASP A 82 -4.43 5.30 1.50
C ASP A 82 -5.68 4.54 1.04
N ASN A 83 -6.16 3.63 1.86
CA ASN A 83 -7.23 2.70 1.47
C ASN A 83 -8.62 3.32 1.64
N SER A 84 -8.80 4.14 2.66
CA SER A 84 -10.04 4.86 2.95
C SER A 84 -9.81 5.90 4.05
N ASN A 85 -10.79 6.78 4.27
CA ASN A 85 -10.74 7.70 5.39
C ASN A 85 -10.62 6.93 6.72
N GLY A 86 -9.45 7.04 7.35
CA GLY A 86 -9.12 6.34 8.59
C GLY A 86 -8.55 4.93 8.44
N GLN A 87 -8.12 4.54 7.24
CA GLN A 87 -7.35 3.31 7.03
C GLN A 87 -6.16 3.55 6.10
N VAL A 88 -5.00 3.74 6.68
CA VAL A 88 -3.74 4.00 5.98
C VAL A 88 -2.74 2.89 6.29
N VAL A 89 -1.97 2.48 5.31
CA VAL A 89 -0.88 1.50 5.49
C VAL A 89 0.45 2.21 5.35
N VAL A 90 1.33 1.99 6.31
CA VAL A 90 2.72 2.44 6.26
C VAL A 90 3.66 1.26 6.06
N SER A 91 4.78 1.50 5.38
CA SER A 91 5.83 0.53 5.13
C SER A 91 7.20 1.08 5.51
N GLY A 92 8.13 0.20 5.84
CA GLY A 92 9.50 0.57 6.19
C GLY A 92 10.31 -0.61 6.72
N LYS A 93 11.47 -0.33 7.25
CA LYS A 93 12.26 -1.34 7.97
C LYS A 93 11.46 -1.85 9.17
N LYS A 94 11.55 -3.14 9.47
CA LYS A 94 10.81 -3.75 10.58
C LYS A 94 10.98 -2.99 11.90
N LYS A 95 12.21 -2.61 12.25
CA LYS A 95 12.48 -1.82 13.46
C LYS A 95 11.80 -0.45 13.45
N SER A 96 11.78 0.23 12.28
CA SER A 96 11.12 1.54 12.14
C SER A 96 9.61 1.43 12.32
N ILE A 97 9.00 0.40 11.75
CA ILE A 97 7.55 0.15 11.90
C ILE A 97 7.20 -0.20 13.36
N GLU A 98 8.02 -0.99 14.05
CA GLU A 98 7.84 -1.30 15.46
C GLU A 98 7.95 -0.04 16.33
N ALA A 99 8.97 0.80 16.11
CA ALA A 99 9.14 2.08 16.81
C ALA A 99 7.95 3.03 16.55
N PHE A 100 7.53 3.16 15.29
CA PHE A 100 6.39 4.00 14.93
C PHE A 100 5.08 3.52 15.57
N ARG A 101 4.83 2.20 15.59
CA ARG A 101 3.71 1.62 16.32
C ARG A 101 3.71 2.03 17.80
N ASP A 102 4.87 2.00 18.45
CA ASP A 102 4.97 2.29 19.87
C ASP A 102 4.77 3.79 20.15
N ILE A 103 5.19 4.67 19.24
CA ILE A 103 4.88 6.11 19.27
C ILE A 103 3.37 6.34 19.20
N LEU A 104 2.69 5.71 18.22
CA LEU A 104 1.25 5.89 18.05
C LEU A 104 0.43 5.34 19.23
N LYS A 105 0.88 4.25 19.87
CA LYS A 105 0.22 3.70 21.07
C LYS A 105 0.28 4.62 22.29
N LYS A 106 1.32 5.43 22.42
CA LYS A 106 1.47 6.37 23.55
C LYS A 106 0.59 7.62 23.43
N LYS A 107 0.01 7.84 22.23
CA LYS A 107 -0.83 9.01 21.95
C LYS A 107 -2.33 8.72 22.03
N LYS A 108 -2.71 7.45 22.20
CA LYS A 108 -4.07 7.01 22.51
C LYS A 108 -4.25 6.90 24.01
#